data_0484b45942d855cf6dcfd88ef27f5548
#
_entry.id   0484b45942d855cf6dcfd88ef27f5548
#
_cell.length_a   1.000
_cell.length_b   1.000
_cell.length_c   1.000
_cell.angle_alpha   90.00
_cell.angle_beta   90.00
_cell.angle_gamma   90.00
#
_symmetry.space_group_name_H-M   'P 1'
#
loop_
_entity.id
_entity.type
_entity.pdbx_description
1 polymer ?
#
loop_
_entity_poly.entity_id
_entity_poly.type
_entity_poly.pdbx_seq_one_letter_code
_entity_poly.pdbx_strand_id
1 'polypeptide(L)'
;MNYSERHRHRIKRLCIFSACCIGLGALTGSLITGSMMKKDIRTVKVSEKESQVIYGTKADVEDTGSDDFCYQTSDDDFTPLDVDMDEGTQRFVYALSESYGIDWTMVMAIISTESNFKPDIVSTTDDYGLMQINAANHQWLSKEIGINDFLDPEDNIRSGVYILYQMFKKYGNDEHKVLTAYHLGQGNAEKLFDNGVTATVYSNKVIAKQAQYREYLETKGD
;
A
#
# COMPACT_ATOMS: atom_id res chain seq x y z
N MET A 1 25.91 12.92 -2.51
CA MET A 1 24.72 12.53 -3.27
C MET A 1 23.55 13.18 -2.60
N ASN A 2 22.83 14.09 -3.27
CA ASN A 2 21.74 14.84 -2.66
C ASN A 2 20.46 13.96 -2.58
N TYR A 3 19.47 14.42 -1.81
CA TYR A 3 18.20 13.70 -1.59
C TYR A 3 17.52 13.31 -2.92
N SER A 4 17.51 14.19 -3.92
CA SER A 4 16.87 13.96 -5.23
C SER A 4 17.54 12.87 -6.07
N GLU A 5 18.85 12.65 -5.90
CA GLU A 5 19.58 11.57 -6.60
C GLU A 5 19.33 10.22 -5.95
N ARG A 6 19.25 10.18 -4.61
CA ARG A 6 18.87 8.96 -3.87
C ARG A 6 17.44 8.52 -4.18
N HIS A 7 16.53 9.49 -4.30
CA HIS A 7 15.13 9.26 -4.65
C HIS A 7 14.98 8.60 -6.03
N ARG A 8 15.66 9.13 -7.07
CA ARG A 8 15.65 8.55 -8.42
C ARG A 8 16.21 7.12 -8.49
N HIS A 9 17.26 6.80 -7.72
CA HIS A 9 17.82 5.45 -7.70
C HIS A 9 16.92 4.44 -6.96
N ARG A 10 16.14 4.87 -5.97
CA ARG A 10 15.23 4.02 -5.21
C ARG A 10 13.93 3.71 -5.95
N ILE A 11 13.36 4.70 -6.66
CA ILE A 11 12.20 4.48 -7.53
C ILE A 11 12.50 3.39 -8.58
N LYS A 12 13.70 3.41 -9.18
CA LYS A 12 14.15 2.35 -10.11
C LYS A 12 14.19 0.96 -9.45
N ARG A 13 14.54 0.86 -8.16
CA ARG A 13 14.50 -0.41 -7.42
C ARG A 13 13.08 -0.89 -7.13
N LEU A 14 12.15 0.02 -6.85
CA LEU A 14 10.74 -0.29 -6.61
C LEU A 14 10.11 -0.95 -7.85
N CYS A 15 10.35 -0.41 -9.04
CA CYS A 15 9.86 -0.96 -10.31
C CYS A 15 10.40 -2.36 -10.59
N ILE A 16 11.67 -2.65 -10.26
CA ILE A 16 12.29 -3.97 -10.48
C ILE A 16 11.68 -5.04 -9.55
N PHE A 17 11.36 -4.69 -8.29
CA PHE A 17 10.81 -5.65 -7.34
C PHE A 17 9.35 -6.03 -7.64
N SER A 18 8.52 -5.11 -8.11
CA SER A 18 7.14 -5.40 -8.51
C SER A 18 7.08 -6.41 -9.67
N ALA A 19 8.02 -6.33 -10.62
CA ALA A 19 8.10 -7.26 -11.75
C ALA A 19 8.61 -8.67 -11.36
N CYS A 20 9.45 -8.80 -10.32
CA CYS A 20 9.99 -10.09 -9.88
C CYS A 20 9.01 -10.92 -9.04
N CYS A 21 8.10 -10.29 -8.29
CA CYS A 21 7.15 -11.04 -7.45
C CYS A 21 6.08 -11.81 -8.22
N ILE A 22 5.83 -11.46 -9.48
CA ILE A 22 4.85 -12.14 -10.36
C ILE A 22 5.46 -13.36 -11.06
N GLY A 23 6.79 -13.51 -11.10
CA GLY A 23 7.50 -14.54 -11.85
C GLY A 23 7.78 -15.86 -11.13
N LEU A 24 7.57 -15.99 -9.83
CA LEU A 24 8.00 -17.15 -9.03
C LEU A 24 6.86 -18.07 -8.55
N GLY A 25 5.63 -17.87 -8.99
CA GLY A 25 4.46 -18.67 -8.62
C GLY A 25 4.04 -19.79 -9.56
N ALA A 26 4.77 -20.09 -10.61
CA ALA A 26 4.34 -21.04 -11.62
C ALA A 26 5.42 -22.07 -11.97
N LEU A 27 5.76 -22.98 -11.06
CA LEU A 27 6.41 -24.27 -11.41
C LEU A 27 6.26 -25.28 -10.26
N THR A 28 5.09 -25.87 -10.10
CA THR A 28 4.88 -27.28 -9.72
C THR A 28 3.39 -27.58 -9.80
N GLY A 29 2.98 -28.33 -10.78
CA GLY A 29 1.58 -28.78 -10.92
C GLY A 29 1.39 -29.67 -12.12
N SER A 30 1.62 -30.93 -11.90
CA SER A 30 1.19 -32.14 -12.57
C SER A 30 0.11 -32.02 -13.64
N LEU A 31 0.36 -32.67 -14.78
CA LEU A 31 -0.59 -33.03 -15.83
C LEU A 31 -1.82 -33.77 -15.27
N ILE A 32 -3.01 -33.24 -15.47
CA ILE A 32 -4.24 -34.00 -15.56
C ILE A 32 -5.03 -33.48 -16.77
N THR A 33 -5.19 -34.37 -17.76
CA THR A 33 -6.04 -34.22 -18.92
C THR A 33 -7.52 -34.37 -18.52
N GLY A 34 -8.38 -33.46 -19.01
CA GLY A 34 -9.81 -33.63 -18.83
C GLY A 34 -10.66 -32.46 -19.31
N SER A 35 -11.01 -32.51 -20.58
CA SER A 35 -12.30 -32.10 -21.20
C SER A 35 -13.14 -30.95 -20.62
N MET A 36 -13.28 -29.94 -21.47
CA MET A 36 -14.47 -29.09 -21.76
C MET A 36 -15.43 -28.71 -20.63
N MET A 37 -15.50 -27.40 -20.34
CA MET A 37 -16.80 -26.70 -20.38
C MET A 37 -16.57 -25.20 -20.68
N LYS A 38 -17.04 -24.78 -21.87
CA LYS A 38 -17.26 -23.36 -22.19
C LYS A 38 -18.32 -22.82 -21.25
N LYS A 39 -18.00 -21.79 -20.49
CA LYS A 39 -18.97 -20.98 -19.78
C LYS A 39 -18.98 -19.59 -20.38
N ASP A 40 -20.14 -19.20 -20.90
CA ASP A 40 -20.43 -17.92 -21.49
C ASP A 40 -20.11 -16.78 -20.54
N ILE A 41 -19.20 -15.91 -20.95
CA ILE A 41 -18.97 -14.62 -20.30
C ILE A 41 -20.02 -13.66 -20.86
N ARG A 42 -21.06 -13.40 -20.08
CA ARG A 42 -21.97 -12.29 -20.36
C ARG A 42 -21.24 -10.98 -20.12
N THR A 43 -21.01 -10.24 -21.20
CA THR A 43 -20.55 -8.85 -21.16
C THR A 43 -21.60 -7.98 -20.46
N VAL A 44 -21.30 -7.53 -19.25
CA VAL A 44 -22.03 -6.45 -18.60
C VAL A 44 -21.46 -5.14 -19.16
N LYS A 45 -22.28 -4.37 -19.87
CA LYS A 45 -21.93 -2.99 -20.24
C LYS A 45 -21.93 -2.14 -18.96
N VAL A 46 -20.77 -1.77 -18.47
CA VAL A 46 -20.60 -0.74 -17.46
C VAL A 46 -20.39 0.59 -18.19
N SER A 47 -21.06 1.64 -17.71
CA SER A 47 -21.05 2.96 -18.33
C SER A 47 -19.67 3.62 -18.22
N GLU A 48 -19.33 4.35 -19.28
CA GLU A 48 -18.07 5.10 -19.44
C GLU A 48 -17.91 6.15 -18.32
N LYS A 49 -17.23 5.81 -17.26
CA LYS A 49 -16.49 6.68 -16.34
C LYS A 49 -15.73 5.86 -15.28
N GLU A 50 -15.04 4.82 -15.68
CA GLU A 50 -14.08 4.14 -14.82
C GLU A 50 -12.77 4.02 -15.58
N SER A 51 -11.72 4.60 -14.98
CA SER A 51 -10.34 4.50 -15.45
C SER A 51 -9.95 3.02 -15.57
N GLN A 52 -9.66 2.59 -16.79
CA GLN A 52 -9.22 1.23 -17.06
C GLN A 52 -7.78 1.07 -16.54
N VAL A 53 -7.61 0.32 -15.47
CA VAL A 53 -6.31 -0.26 -15.13
C VAL A 53 -6.03 -1.39 -16.11
N ILE A 54 -5.23 -1.12 -17.13
CA ILE A 54 -4.82 -2.13 -18.13
C ILE A 54 -3.67 -2.94 -17.53
N TYR A 55 -3.95 -4.16 -17.09
CA TYR A 55 -2.91 -5.16 -16.87
C TYR A 55 -2.40 -5.64 -18.24
N GLY A 56 -1.26 -5.14 -18.68
CA GLY A 56 -0.58 -5.63 -19.88
C GLY A 56 -0.13 -7.07 -19.69
N THR A 57 -0.69 -7.99 -20.46
CA THR A 57 -0.14 -9.35 -20.62
C THR A 57 1.15 -9.26 -21.43
N LYS A 58 2.17 -10.03 -21.03
CA LYS A 58 3.52 -10.11 -21.60
C LYS A 58 3.51 -10.83 -22.96
N ALA A 59 2.87 -10.23 -23.96
CA ALA A 59 3.00 -10.64 -25.35
C ALA A 59 2.90 -9.35 -26.17
N ASP A 60 3.97 -9.00 -26.90
CA ASP A 60 4.12 -7.85 -27.79
C ASP A 60 4.83 -6.62 -27.19
N VAL A 61 6.02 -6.83 -26.60
CA VAL A 61 6.98 -5.73 -26.45
C VAL A 61 8.19 -6.05 -27.32
N GLU A 62 8.23 -5.45 -28.53
CA GLU A 62 9.47 -5.31 -29.26
C GLU A 62 10.41 -4.39 -28.47
N ASP A 63 11.64 -4.85 -28.29
CA ASP A 63 12.75 -4.17 -27.64
C ASP A 63 13.12 -2.89 -28.41
N THR A 64 12.49 -1.77 -28.06
CA THR A 64 12.99 -0.44 -28.40
C THR A 64 13.51 0.18 -27.12
N GLY A 65 14.83 0.06 -26.93
CA GLY A 65 15.57 0.55 -25.78
C GLY A 65 15.30 2.02 -25.43
N SER A 66 14.31 2.24 -24.60
CA SER A 66 14.15 3.45 -23.81
C SER A 66 13.64 3.09 -22.42
N ASP A 67 14.55 3.23 -21.44
CA ASP A 67 14.37 2.98 -20.01
C ASP A 67 13.39 3.98 -19.35
N ASP A 68 12.22 4.22 -19.93
CA ASP A 68 11.21 5.15 -19.39
C ASP A 68 9.89 4.42 -19.12
N PHE A 69 9.96 3.37 -18.28
CA PHE A 69 8.74 2.88 -17.62
C PHE A 69 8.45 3.76 -16.42
N CYS A 70 8.11 5.01 -16.71
CA CYS A 70 7.58 5.95 -15.74
C CYS A 70 6.18 5.49 -15.36
N TYR A 71 5.93 5.32 -14.07
CA TYR A 71 4.60 5.25 -13.49
C TYR A 71 3.86 6.53 -13.93
N GLN A 72 3.08 6.44 -15.01
CA GLN A 72 2.15 7.49 -15.37
C GLN A 72 0.88 7.32 -14.51
N THR A 73 0.98 7.60 -13.22
CA THR A 73 -0.13 8.30 -12.59
C THR A 73 -0.13 9.67 -13.27
N SER A 74 -1.23 10.06 -13.89
CA SER A 74 -1.35 11.43 -14.37
C SER A 74 -1.00 12.34 -13.20
N ASP A 75 0.05 13.16 -13.32
CA ASP A 75 0.47 14.12 -12.28
C ASP A 75 -0.65 15.10 -11.91
N ASP A 76 -1.76 15.06 -12.65
CA ASP A 76 -2.89 15.95 -12.57
C ASP A 76 -3.86 15.64 -11.41
N ASP A 77 -3.87 14.43 -10.84
CA ASP A 77 -4.87 14.03 -9.83
C ASP A 77 -4.36 14.09 -8.37
N PHE A 78 -3.08 14.35 -8.14
CA PHE A 78 -2.52 14.46 -6.80
C PHE A 78 -2.61 15.87 -6.23
N THR A 79 -3.29 16.02 -5.10
CA THR A 79 -3.31 17.25 -4.30
C THR A 79 -2.67 16.97 -2.93
N PRO A 80 -1.61 17.68 -2.52
CA PRO A 80 -1.00 17.45 -1.22
C PRO A 80 -1.91 17.92 -0.09
N LEU A 81 -1.85 17.21 1.04
CA LEU A 81 -2.47 17.62 2.29
C LEU A 81 -1.60 18.69 2.96
N ASP A 82 -2.23 19.60 3.71
CA ASP A 82 -1.54 20.56 4.57
C ASP A 82 -1.15 19.91 5.91
N VAL A 83 -0.02 19.21 5.90
CA VAL A 83 0.52 18.44 7.03
C VAL A 83 2.04 18.56 7.10
N ASP A 84 2.63 18.23 8.24
CA ASP A 84 4.09 18.29 8.48
C ASP A 84 4.85 17.14 7.81
N MET A 85 4.66 17.01 6.50
CA MET A 85 5.33 16.05 5.63
C MET A 85 5.58 16.69 4.26
N ASP A 86 6.78 16.57 3.72
CA ASP A 86 7.11 17.13 2.41
C ASP A 86 6.27 16.49 1.28
N GLU A 87 6.02 17.27 0.24
CA GLU A 87 5.18 16.86 -0.88
C GLU A 87 5.72 15.61 -1.61
N GLY A 88 7.04 15.47 -1.72
CA GLY A 88 7.66 14.30 -2.36
C GLY A 88 7.34 13.01 -1.61
N THR A 89 7.40 13.03 -0.29
CA THR A 89 7.00 11.89 0.56
C THR A 89 5.50 11.62 0.47
N GLN A 90 4.65 12.65 0.43
CA GLN A 90 3.20 12.47 0.23
C GLN A 90 2.88 11.86 -1.13
N ARG A 91 3.55 12.30 -2.22
CA ARG A 91 3.41 11.67 -3.56
C ARG A 91 3.85 10.22 -3.56
N PHE A 92 4.89 9.87 -2.80
CA PHE A 92 5.32 8.49 -2.64
C PHE A 92 4.24 7.65 -1.94
N VAL A 93 3.63 8.16 -0.85
CA VAL A 93 2.49 7.52 -0.17
C VAL A 93 1.34 7.32 -1.16
N TYR A 94 0.97 8.36 -1.92
CA TYR A 94 -0.10 8.31 -2.91
C TYR A 94 0.14 7.20 -3.94
N ALA A 95 1.27 7.27 -4.66
CA ALA A 95 1.58 6.31 -5.73
C ALA A 95 1.70 4.87 -5.22
N LEU A 96 2.28 4.67 -4.03
CA LEU A 96 2.40 3.36 -3.43
C LEU A 96 1.03 2.80 -3.01
N SER A 97 0.19 3.62 -2.38
CA SER A 97 -1.15 3.22 -1.94
C SER A 97 -2.03 2.81 -3.12
N GLU A 98 -2.02 3.60 -4.19
CA GLU A 98 -2.71 3.28 -5.44
C GLU A 98 -2.27 1.93 -6.01
N SER A 99 -0.96 1.64 -5.99
CA SER A 99 -0.43 0.36 -6.49
C SER A 99 -0.92 -0.86 -5.71
N TYR A 100 -1.36 -0.67 -4.47
CA TYR A 100 -1.94 -1.70 -3.60
C TYR A 100 -3.48 -1.63 -3.52
N GLY A 101 -4.12 -0.67 -4.23
CA GLY A 101 -5.56 -0.44 -4.15
C GLY A 101 -6.04 0.01 -2.77
N ILE A 102 -5.20 0.76 -2.06
CA ILE A 102 -5.48 1.31 -0.73
C ILE A 102 -5.67 2.82 -0.86
N ASP A 103 -6.71 3.36 -0.25
CA ASP A 103 -6.90 4.81 -0.19
C ASP A 103 -5.73 5.47 0.56
N TRP A 104 -4.98 6.33 -0.13
CA TRP A 104 -3.81 6.99 0.42
C TRP A 104 -4.11 7.88 1.62
N THR A 105 -5.34 8.42 1.71
CA THR A 105 -5.77 9.21 2.88
C THR A 105 -5.84 8.35 4.15
N MET A 106 -6.12 7.05 4.04
CA MET A 106 -6.02 6.12 5.17
C MET A 106 -4.56 5.96 5.62
N VAL A 107 -3.61 5.82 4.70
CA VAL A 107 -2.19 5.71 5.03
C VAL A 107 -1.71 6.99 5.71
N MET A 108 -2.07 8.16 5.19
CA MET A 108 -1.77 9.45 5.81
C MET A 108 -2.39 9.60 7.21
N ALA A 109 -3.61 9.09 7.41
CA ALA A 109 -4.28 9.09 8.72
C ALA A 109 -3.57 8.18 9.74
N ILE A 110 -3.05 7.05 9.30
CA ILE A 110 -2.21 6.16 10.12
C ILE A 110 -0.91 6.88 10.49
N ILE A 111 -0.17 7.43 9.54
CA ILE A 111 1.08 8.17 9.79
C ILE A 111 0.85 9.31 10.79
N SER A 112 -0.22 10.08 10.61
CA SER A 112 -0.63 11.13 11.55
C SER A 112 -0.89 10.59 12.96
N THR A 113 -1.49 9.41 13.06
CA THR A 113 -1.89 8.80 14.33
C THR A 113 -0.71 8.18 15.06
N GLU A 114 0.20 7.53 14.31
CA GLU A 114 1.34 6.77 14.83
C GLU A 114 2.51 7.67 15.24
N SER A 115 2.91 8.58 14.37
CA SER A 115 4.14 9.36 14.56
C SER A 115 3.93 10.87 14.56
N ASN A 116 2.72 11.35 14.20
CA ASN A 116 2.50 12.75 13.86
C ASN A 116 3.53 13.25 12.83
N PHE A 117 3.76 12.46 11.78
CA PHE A 117 4.69 12.70 10.67
C PHE A 117 6.18 12.75 11.02
N LYS A 118 6.59 12.28 12.19
CA LYS A 118 8.00 12.24 12.60
C LYS A 118 8.66 10.94 12.17
N PRO A 119 9.65 10.96 11.26
CA PRO A 119 10.23 9.75 10.68
C PRO A 119 11.21 9.01 11.58
N ASP A 120 11.81 9.69 12.55
CA ASP A 120 12.91 9.22 13.39
C ASP A 120 12.48 8.70 14.77
N ILE A 121 11.17 8.54 14.99
CA ILE A 121 10.64 8.08 16.28
C ILE A 121 10.85 6.56 16.43
N VAL A 122 11.35 6.18 17.61
CA VAL A 122 11.30 4.80 18.10
C VAL A 122 10.55 4.80 19.42
N SER A 123 9.49 4.00 19.51
CA SER A 123 8.69 3.87 20.72
C SER A 123 9.38 3.00 21.78
N THR A 124 8.87 3.03 23.00
CA THR A 124 9.34 2.14 24.09
C THR A 124 8.97 0.67 23.89
N THR A 125 8.12 0.38 22.92
CA THR A 125 7.67 -0.95 22.50
C THR A 125 8.34 -1.43 21.23
N ASP A 126 9.44 -0.78 20.83
CA ASP A 126 10.23 -1.07 19.62
C ASP A 126 9.41 -0.94 18.34
N ASP A 127 8.62 0.16 18.21
CA ASP A 127 7.93 0.55 16.99
C ASP A 127 8.69 1.70 16.31
N TYR A 128 8.91 1.62 15.01
CA TYR A 128 9.86 2.45 14.27
C TYR A 128 9.18 3.34 13.23
N GLY A 129 9.57 4.60 13.18
CA GLY A 129 9.35 5.54 12.09
C GLY A 129 7.91 6.01 11.90
N LEU A 130 7.61 6.49 10.70
CA LEU A 130 6.34 7.14 10.33
C LEU A 130 5.09 6.31 10.64
N MET A 131 5.14 5.02 10.34
CA MET A 131 4.02 4.08 10.49
C MET A 131 4.20 3.14 11.68
N GLN A 132 5.16 3.41 12.56
CA GLN A 132 5.45 2.67 13.81
C GLN A 132 5.50 1.15 13.59
N ILE A 133 6.46 0.73 12.76
CA ILE A 133 6.64 -0.69 12.42
C ILE A 133 7.34 -1.42 13.58
N ASN A 134 6.64 -2.34 14.22
CA ASN A 134 7.20 -3.09 15.35
C ASN A 134 8.34 -4.00 14.93
N ALA A 135 9.42 -4.04 15.73
CA ALA A 135 10.63 -4.81 15.46
C ALA A 135 10.37 -6.32 15.25
N ALA A 136 9.30 -6.87 15.82
CA ALA A 136 8.89 -8.25 15.59
C ALA A 136 8.56 -8.56 14.12
N ASN A 137 8.21 -7.53 13.32
CA ASN A 137 7.90 -7.68 11.90
C ASN A 137 9.13 -7.50 11.00
N HIS A 138 10.26 -6.98 11.51
CA HIS A 138 11.41 -6.59 10.70
C HIS A 138 11.98 -7.75 9.89
N GLN A 139 12.21 -8.90 10.51
CA GLN A 139 12.76 -10.07 9.83
C GLN A 139 11.83 -10.57 8.71
N TRP A 140 10.53 -10.59 8.97
CA TRP A 140 9.54 -10.96 7.97
C TRP A 140 9.52 -9.98 6.80
N LEU A 141 9.44 -8.66 7.07
CA LEU A 141 9.43 -7.63 6.04
C LEU A 141 10.73 -7.61 5.22
N SER A 142 11.88 -7.79 5.86
CA SER A 142 13.17 -7.90 5.16
C SER A 142 13.16 -9.06 4.17
N LYS A 143 12.58 -10.18 4.55
CA LYS A 143 12.51 -11.37 3.69
C LYS A 143 11.50 -11.21 2.54
N GLU A 144 10.32 -10.66 2.82
CA GLU A 144 9.21 -10.57 1.85
C GLU A 144 9.38 -9.43 0.84
N ILE A 145 9.82 -8.26 1.31
CA ILE A 145 9.89 -7.04 0.50
C ILE A 145 11.26 -6.35 0.50
N GLY A 146 12.29 -6.98 1.08
CA GLY A 146 13.67 -6.53 1.01
C GLY A 146 13.99 -5.26 1.82
N ILE A 147 13.18 -4.91 2.82
CA ILE A 147 13.38 -3.74 3.68
C ILE A 147 14.47 -4.03 4.71
N ASN A 148 15.39 -3.07 4.89
CA ASN A 148 16.49 -3.21 5.84
C ASN A 148 16.68 -1.98 6.76
N ASP A 149 16.05 -0.84 6.44
CA ASP A 149 16.11 0.37 7.25
C ASP A 149 14.70 0.86 7.59
N PHE A 150 14.23 0.54 8.78
CA PHE A 150 12.88 0.87 9.24
C PHE A 150 12.74 2.32 9.75
N LEU A 151 13.82 3.11 9.80
CA LEU A 151 13.79 4.55 10.03
C LEU A 151 13.93 5.36 8.73
N ASP A 152 14.30 4.73 7.61
CA ASP A 152 14.19 5.39 6.31
C ASP A 152 12.70 5.61 5.99
N PRO A 153 12.25 6.83 5.67
CA PRO A 153 10.84 7.14 5.50
C PRO A 153 10.15 6.31 4.42
N GLU A 154 10.78 6.09 3.27
CA GLU A 154 10.19 5.32 2.18
C GLU A 154 10.11 3.83 2.51
N ASP A 155 11.16 3.26 3.09
CA ASP A 155 11.18 1.86 3.52
C ASP A 155 10.17 1.60 4.63
N ASN A 156 9.96 2.56 5.53
CA ASN A 156 8.96 2.51 6.58
C ASN A 156 7.53 2.54 6.02
N ILE A 157 7.24 3.49 5.11
CA ILE A 157 5.96 3.57 4.41
C ILE A 157 5.68 2.29 3.62
N ARG A 158 6.66 1.74 2.90
CA ARG A 158 6.53 0.47 2.17
C ARG A 158 6.16 -0.68 3.10
N SER A 159 6.79 -0.72 4.27
CA SER A 159 6.51 -1.72 5.31
C SER A 159 5.08 -1.62 5.81
N GLY A 160 4.64 -0.42 6.16
CA GLY A 160 3.30 -0.17 6.67
C GLY A 160 2.20 -0.45 5.66
N VAL A 161 2.37 0.02 4.42
CA VAL A 161 1.42 -0.24 3.32
C VAL A 161 1.34 -1.73 3.00
N TYR A 162 2.47 -2.46 3.01
CA TYR A 162 2.48 -3.90 2.82
C TYR A 162 1.74 -4.64 3.96
N ILE A 163 1.93 -4.25 5.22
CA ILE A 163 1.17 -4.80 6.35
C ILE A 163 -0.33 -4.55 6.15
N LEU A 164 -0.73 -3.31 5.81
CA LEU A 164 -2.13 -2.96 5.54
C LEU A 164 -2.73 -3.82 4.42
N TYR A 165 -2.00 -3.99 3.33
CA TYR A 165 -2.43 -4.85 2.23
C TYR A 165 -2.70 -6.29 2.70
N GLN A 166 -1.84 -6.86 3.55
CA GLN A 166 -2.08 -8.19 4.12
C GLN A 166 -3.33 -8.21 5.01
N MET A 167 -3.61 -7.13 5.76
CA MET A 167 -4.83 -7.01 6.56
C MET A 167 -6.08 -6.91 5.68
N PHE A 168 -6.05 -6.11 4.61
CA PHE A 168 -7.15 -6.05 3.64
C PHE A 168 -7.39 -7.40 2.94
N LYS A 169 -6.33 -8.11 2.57
CA LYS A 169 -6.49 -9.48 2.04
C LYS A 169 -7.19 -10.42 3.00
N LYS A 170 -6.96 -10.27 4.30
CA LYS A 170 -7.52 -11.16 5.32
C LYS A 170 -8.94 -10.77 5.75
N TYR A 171 -9.19 -9.49 5.93
CA TYR A 171 -10.45 -8.98 6.54
C TYR A 171 -11.37 -8.30 5.52
N GLY A 172 -10.99 -8.26 4.24
CA GLY A 172 -11.76 -7.58 3.19
C GLY A 172 -11.85 -6.07 3.46
N ASN A 173 -12.96 -5.47 3.08
CA ASN A 173 -13.19 -4.03 3.22
C ASN A 173 -13.70 -3.60 4.61
N ASP A 174 -13.56 -4.43 5.64
CA ASP A 174 -13.87 -4.03 7.00
C ASP A 174 -12.71 -3.21 7.60
N GLU A 175 -12.75 -1.90 7.36
CA GLU A 175 -11.69 -0.97 7.78
C GLU A 175 -11.44 -1.03 9.30
N HIS A 176 -12.47 -1.24 10.12
CA HIS A 176 -12.28 -1.39 11.57
C HIS A 176 -11.46 -2.61 11.91
N LYS A 177 -11.73 -3.76 11.28
CA LYS A 177 -10.92 -4.98 11.49
C LYS A 177 -9.51 -4.81 10.99
N VAL A 178 -9.34 -4.22 9.79
CA VAL A 178 -8.03 -3.95 9.19
C VAL A 178 -7.18 -3.10 10.12
N LEU A 179 -7.70 -1.96 10.56
CA LEU A 179 -6.99 -1.02 11.42
C LEU A 179 -6.76 -1.57 12.83
N THR A 180 -7.71 -2.32 13.38
CA THR A 180 -7.54 -2.99 14.68
C THR A 180 -6.44 -4.04 14.60
N ALA A 181 -6.38 -4.82 13.53
CA ALA A 181 -5.34 -5.83 13.33
C ALA A 181 -3.97 -5.21 13.01
N TYR A 182 -3.95 -4.07 12.32
CA TYR A 182 -2.73 -3.28 12.10
C TYR A 182 -2.11 -2.88 13.45
N HIS A 183 -2.91 -2.28 14.31
CA HIS A 183 -2.44 -1.72 15.60
C HIS A 183 -2.10 -2.78 16.65
N LEU A 184 -2.93 -3.83 16.81
CA LEU A 184 -2.78 -4.81 17.86
C LEU A 184 -2.01 -6.07 17.45
N GLY A 185 -1.75 -6.22 16.15
CA GLY A 185 -1.32 -7.48 15.54
C GLY A 185 -2.50 -8.47 15.43
N GLN A 186 -2.42 -9.35 14.42
CA GLN A 186 -3.52 -10.26 14.06
C GLN A 186 -4.02 -11.11 15.22
N GLY A 187 -3.11 -11.71 15.98
CA GLY A 187 -3.51 -12.65 17.06
C GLY A 187 -4.29 -12.00 18.21
N ASN A 188 -4.01 -10.72 18.53
CA ASN A 188 -4.78 -9.99 19.54
C ASN A 188 -6.08 -9.44 18.96
N ALA A 189 -6.07 -8.99 17.71
CA ALA A 189 -7.27 -8.54 17.02
C ALA A 189 -8.32 -9.66 16.89
N GLU A 190 -7.90 -10.87 16.54
CA GLU A 190 -8.81 -12.02 16.43
C GLU A 190 -9.52 -12.34 17.76
N LYS A 191 -8.80 -12.24 18.88
CA LYS A 191 -9.44 -12.41 20.21
C LYS A 191 -10.55 -11.39 20.46
N LEU A 192 -10.40 -10.14 19.97
CA LEU A 192 -11.44 -9.12 20.06
C LEU A 192 -12.60 -9.45 19.13
N PHE A 193 -12.30 -9.86 17.89
CA PHE A 193 -13.31 -10.20 16.89
C PHE A 193 -14.18 -11.39 17.31
N ASP A 194 -13.58 -12.40 17.91
CA ASP A 194 -14.29 -13.56 18.48
C ASP A 194 -15.25 -13.15 19.61
N ASN A 195 -14.98 -12.06 20.31
CA ASN A 195 -15.85 -11.45 21.31
C ASN A 195 -16.81 -10.39 20.73
N GLY A 196 -16.92 -10.28 19.42
CA GLY A 196 -17.82 -9.33 18.74
C GLY A 196 -17.34 -7.88 18.71
N VAL A 197 -16.08 -7.60 19.13
CA VAL A 197 -15.50 -6.24 19.12
C VAL A 197 -14.64 -6.07 17.88
N THR A 198 -15.11 -5.32 16.90
CA THR A 198 -14.37 -5.02 15.67
C THR A 198 -13.76 -3.62 15.68
N ALA A 199 -14.51 -2.63 16.18
CA ALA A 199 -14.09 -1.24 16.28
C ALA A 199 -13.35 -0.98 17.60
N THR A 200 -12.23 -0.29 17.54
CA THR A 200 -11.40 0.13 18.67
C THR A 200 -11.26 1.64 18.71
N VAL A 201 -10.73 2.19 19.81
CA VAL A 201 -10.40 3.61 19.91
C VAL A 201 -9.43 4.01 18.80
N TYR A 202 -8.46 3.15 18.49
CA TYR A 202 -7.50 3.38 17.42
C TYR A 202 -8.18 3.43 16.04
N SER A 203 -8.95 2.42 15.67
CA SER A 203 -9.60 2.38 14.35
C SER A 203 -10.57 3.55 14.16
N ASN A 204 -11.32 3.94 15.20
CA ASN A 204 -12.18 5.12 15.17
C ASN A 204 -11.38 6.42 14.95
N LYS A 205 -10.21 6.56 15.61
CA LYS A 205 -9.35 7.74 15.47
C LYS A 205 -8.81 7.86 14.03
N VAL A 206 -8.33 6.76 13.45
CA VAL A 206 -7.79 6.75 12.08
C VAL A 206 -8.88 7.06 11.06
N ILE A 207 -10.06 6.43 11.17
CA ILE A 207 -11.18 6.68 10.24
C ILE A 207 -11.66 8.14 10.32
N ALA A 208 -11.75 8.70 11.53
CA ALA A 208 -12.12 10.11 11.69
C ALA A 208 -11.07 11.05 11.06
N LYS A 209 -9.78 10.74 11.18
CA LYS A 209 -8.71 11.51 10.56
C LYS A 209 -8.72 11.36 9.03
N GLN A 210 -8.96 10.17 8.52
CA GLN A 210 -9.11 9.91 7.09
C GLN A 210 -10.26 10.73 6.50
N ALA A 211 -11.41 10.78 7.18
CA ALA A 211 -12.55 11.59 6.75
C ALA A 211 -12.19 13.08 6.65
N GLN A 212 -11.42 13.63 7.60
CA GLN A 212 -10.93 15.02 7.54
C GLN A 212 -10.02 15.26 6.32
N TYR A 213 -9.17 14.31 5.96
CA TYR A 213 -8.31 14.43 4.79
C TYR A 213 -9.09 14.35 3.48
N ARG A 214 -10.08 13.47 3.38
CA ARG A 214 -10.98 13.40 2.21
C ARG A 214 -11.76 14.72 2.03
N GLU A 215 -12.34 15.25 3.12
CA GLU A 215 -13.04 16.54 3.11
C GLU A 215 -12.12 17.69 2.67
N TYR A 216 -10.87 17.74 3.16
CA TYR A 216 -9.88 18.73 2.74
C TYR A 216 -9.62 18.66 1.22
N LEU A 217 -9.44 17.47 0.67
CA LEU A 217 -9.17 17.28 -0.76
C LEU A 217 -10.39 17.67 -1.62
N GLU A 218 -11.61 17.35 -1.20
CA GLU A 218 -12.83 17.75 -1.88
C GLU A 218 -12.94 19.29 -1.98
N THR A 219 -12.56 20.02 -0.93
CA THR A 219 -12.60 21.51 -0.93
C THR A 219 -11.50 22.15 -1.78
N LYS A 220 -10.48 21.41 -2.19
CA LYS A 220 -9.36 21.90 -3.03
C LYS A 220 -9.52 21.55 -4.51
N GLY A 221 -10.40 20.61 -4.84
CA GLY A 221 -10.67 20.16 -6.21
C GLY A 221 -11.74 21.01 -6.93
N ASP A 222 -12.41 21.93 -6.21
CA ASP A 222 -13.34 22.92 -6.76
C ASP A 222 -12.61 24.26 -7.04
#